data_8fb5c775f3660a20e2179c82798a2765
#
_entry.id   8fb5c775f3660a20e2179c82798a2765
#
_cell.length_a   1.000
_cell.length_b   1.000
_cell.length_c   1.000
_cell.angle_alpha   90.00
_cell.angle_beta   90.00
_cell.angle_gamma   90.00
#
_symmetry.space_group_name_H-M   'P 1'
#
loop_
_entity.id
_entity.type
_entity.pdbx_description
1 polymer ?
#
loop_
_entity_poly.entity_id
_entity_poly.type
_entity_poly.pdbx_seq_one_letter_code
_entity_poly.pdbx_strand_id
1 'polypeptide(L)' 'MSIKTKRLLTRANKLYNKGEIDQAEFIYKDILKSFSDNKDAKDGLQKIKNKKQQVTLSKDELQS' A
#
# COMPACT_ATOMS: atom_id res chain seq x y z
N MET A 1 19.13 -3.09 1.52
CA MET A 1 18.13 -2.02 1.63
C MET A 1 18.67 -0.87 2.45
N SER A 2 18.43 0.34 2.03
CA SER A 2 18.96 1.48 2.75
C SER A 2 18.10 1.79 3.97
N ILE A 3 18.68 2.49 4.93
CA ILE A 3 17.97 2.88 6.12
C ILE A 3 16.79 3.76 5.76
N LYS A 4 16.97 4.60 4.77
CA LYS A 4 15.91 5.49 4.33
C LYS A 4 14.69 4.71 3.85
N THR A 5 14.92 3.68 3.06
CA THR A 5 13.85 2.86 2.55
C THR A 5 13.13 2.17 3.69
N LYS A 6 13.88 1.68 4.66
CA LYS A 6 13.28 0.99 5.78
C LYS A 6 12.39 1.93 6.59
N ARG A 7 12.82 3.17 6.76
CA ARG A 7 12.02 4.15 7.48
C ARG A 7 10.74 4.45 6.74
N LEU A 8 10.82 4.54 5.43
CA LEU A 8 9.64 4.81 4.63
C LEU A 8 8.66 3.65 4.73
N LEU A 9 9.17 2.43 4.71
CA LEU A 9 8.32 1.27 4.84
C LEU A 9 7.61 1.27 6.18
N THR A 10 8.33 1.61 7.24
CA THR A 10 7.74 1.66 8.56
C THR A 10 6.65 2.72 8.63
N ARG A 11 6.92 3.88 8.03
CA ARG A 11 5.95 4.95 8.03
C ARG A 11 4.69 4.55 7.26
N ALA A 12 4.88 3.95 6.10
CA ALA A 12 3.75 3.53 5.31
C ALA A 12 2.91 2.50 6.05
N ASN A 13 3.57 1.59 6.73
CA ASN A 13 2.87 0.57 7.47
C ASN A 13 2.06 1.17 8.61
N LYS A 14 2.60 2.17 9.30
CA LYS A 14 1.88 2.83 10.34
C LYS A 14 0.67 3.56 9.81
N LEU A 15 0.82 4.23 8.68
CA LEU A 15 -0.30 4.93 8.08
C LEU A 15 -1.38 3.96 7.67
N TYR A 16 -0.99 2.83 7.12
CA TYR A 16 -1.95 1.82 6.73
C TYR A 16 -2.75 1.35 7.93
N ASN A 17 -2.07 1.10 9.06
CA ASN A 17 -2.75 0.64 10.26
C ASN A 17 -3.65 1.70 10.87
N LYS A 18 -3.35 2.95 10.63
CA LYS A 18 -4.18 4.03 11.12
C LYS A 18 -5.40 4.27 10.25
N GLY A 19 -5.43 3.67 9.09
CA GLY A 19 -6.53 3.87 8.16
C GLY A 19 -6.24 4.94 7.13
N GLU A 20 -5.04 5.52 7.15
CA GLU A 20 -4.68 6.55 6.18
C GLU A 20 -4.11 5.87 4.96
N ILE A 21 -4.98 5.18 4.26
CA ILE A 21 -4.59 4.33 3.15
C ILE A 21 -3.96 5.07 1.98
N ASP A 22 -4.52 6.21 1.64
CA ASP A 22 -3.99 6.96 0.50
C ASP A 22 -2.57 7.43 0.75
N GLN A 23 -2.26 7.85 1.96
CA GLN A 23 -0.92 8.28 2.28
C GLN A 23 0.05 7.11 2.28
N ALA A 24 -0.40 5.97 2.78
CA ALA A 24 0.45 4.77 2.78
C ALA A 24 0.74 4.38 1.34
N GLU A 25 -0.27 4.43 0.49
CA GLU A 25 -0.10 4.08 -0.91
C GLU A 25 0.93 4.98 -1.58
N PHE A 26 0.87 6.26 -1.29
CA PHE A 26 1.80 7.20 -1.88
C PHE A 26 3.24 6.84 -1.52
N ILE A 27 3.48 6.50 -0.24
CA ILE A 27 4.81 6.15 0.19
C ILE A 27 5.32 4.87 -0.44
N TYR A 28 4.46 3.85 -0.52
CA TYR A 28 4.86 2.61 -1.16
C TYR A 28 5.20 2.84 -2.64
N LYS A 29 4.40 3.65 -3.32
CA LYS A 29 4.68 3.94 -4.72
C LYS A 29 5.99 4.69 -4.88
N ASP A 30 6.27 5.60 -3.95
CA ASP A 30 7.49 6.36 -4.00
C ASP A 30 8.70 5.43 -3.85
N ILE A 31 8.62 4.46 -2.97
CA ILE A 31 9.70 3.51 -2.79
C ILE A 31 9.90 2.72 -4.06
N LEU A 32 8.82 2.29 -4.71
CA LEU A 32 8.93 1.51 -5.93
C LEU A 32 9.48 2.28 -7.11
N LYS A 33 9.41 3.60 -7.05
CA LYS A 33 10.01 4.41 -8.10
C LYS A 33 11.52 4.28 -8.08
N SER A 34 12.09 4.21 -6.86
CA SER A 34 13.52 4.09 -6.73
C SER A 34 13.98 2.65 -6.67
N PHE A 35 13.16 1.81 -6.07
CA PHE A 35 13.51 0.40 -5.89
C PHE A 35 12.36 -0.47 -6.37
N SER A 36 12.23 -0.61 -7.68
CA SER A 36 11.10 -1.33 -8.23
C SER A 36 11.02 -2.79 -7.82
N ASP A 37 12.13 -3.34 -7.33
CA ASP A 37 12.11 -4.72 -6.88
C ASP A 37 11.83 -4.87 -5.40
N ASN A 38 11.56 -3.78 -4.71
CA ASN A 38 11.35 -3.84 -3.28
C ASN A 38 10.09 -4.63 -2.98
N LYS A 39 10.29 -5.81 -2.40
CA LYS A 39 9.20 -6.71 -2.15
C LYS A 39 8.22 -6.18 -1.11
N ASP A 40 8.74 -5.56 -0.06
CA ASP A 40 7.88 -5.03 0.99
C ASP A 40 6.95 -3.96 0.47
N ALA A 41 7.45 -3.10 -0.42
CA ALA A 41 6.62 -2.07 -0.99
C ALA A 41 5.56 -2.67 -1.90
N LYS A 42 5.92 -3.70 -2.66
CA LYS A 42 4.98 -4.36 -3.53
C LYS A 42 3.87 -5.02 -2.69
N ASP A 43 4.26 -5.67 -1.59
CA ASP A 43 3.30 -6.33 -0.74
C ASP A 43 2.38 -5.30 -0.10
N GLY A 44 2.92 -4.16 0.30
CA GLY A 44 2.12 -3.10 0.89
C GLY A 44 1.09 -2.58 -0.07
N LEU A 45 1.49 -2.35 -1.32
CA LEU A 45 0.56 -1.88 -2.32
C LEU A 45 -0.50 -2.93 -2.63
N GLN A 46 -0.10 -4.19 -2.62
CA GLN A 46 -1.05 -5.26 -2.88
C GLN A 46 -2.13 -5.30 -1.80
N LYS A 47 -1.74 -5.12 -0.54
CA LYS A 47 -2.69 -5.08 0.54
C LYS A 47 -3.66 -3.93 0.37
N ILE A 48 -3.15 -2.78 -0.05
CA ILE A 48 -3.99 -1.62 -0.24
C ILE A 48 -4.97 -1.85 -1.37
N LYS A 49 -4.50 -2.42 -2.47
CA LYS A 49 -5.37 -2.69 -3.58
C LYS A 49 -6.47 -3.67 -3.19
N ASN A 50 -6.12 -4.69 -2.45
CA ASN A 50 -7.09 -5.67 -2.02
C ASN A 50 -8.13 -5.02 -1.12
N LYS A 51 -7.70 -4.12 -0.25
CA LYS A 51 -8.62 -3.45 0.62
C LYS A 51 -9.60 -2.58 -0.14
N LYS A 52 -9.11 -1.84 -1.12
CA LYS A 52 -9.96 -0.99 -1.92
C LYS A 52 -10.88 -1.80 -2.81
N GLN A 53 -10.35 -2.89 -3.34
CA GLN A 53 -11.14 -3.73 -4.19
C GLN A 53 -12.26 -4.42 -3.44
N GLN A 54 -12.03 -4.78 -2.20
CA GLN A 54 -13.06 -5.41 -1.42
C GLN A 54 -14.28 -4.54 -1.32
N VAL A 55 -14.06 -3.27 -1.11
CA VAL A 55 -15.18 -2.34 -1.02
C VAL A 55 -15.92 -2.27 -2.34
N THR A 56 -15.17 -2.20 -3.41
CA THR A 56 -15.74 -2.13 -4.73
C THR A 56 -16.50 -3.39 -5.07
N LEU A 57 -15.94 -4.51 -4.74
CA LEU A 57 -16.57 -5.77 -5.04
C LEU A 57 -17.89 -5.92 -4.36
N SER A 58 -17.95 -5.47 -3.14
CA SER A 58 -19.20 -5.56 -2.43
C SER A 58 -20.29 -4.89 -3.18
N LYS A 59 -20.01 -3.76 -3.75
CA LYS A 59 -21.00 -3.06 -4.50
C LYS A 59 -21.37 -3.78 -5.75
N ASP A 60 -20.38 -4.28 -6.42
CA ASP A 60 -20.64 -4.96 -7.65
C ASP A 60 -21.49 -6.17 -7.44
N GLU A 61 -21.25 -6.88 -6.39
CA GLU A 61 -22.02 -8.02 -6.16
C GLU A 61 -23.45 -7.76 -6.02
N LEU A 62 -23.76 -6.66 -5.44
CA LEU A 62 -25.13 -6.32 -5.29
C LEU A 62 -25.81 -6.15 -6.59
N GLN A 63 -25.07 -5.76 -7.56
CA GLN A 63 -25.67 -5.52 -8.84
C GLN A 63 -25.84 -6.73 -9.63
N SER A 64 -25.08 -7.71 -9.34
CA SER A 64 -25.15 -8.92 -10.14
C SER A 64 -26.35 -9.76 -9.77
#